data_e66093b56a220dc2b3f2cb157bf4a42d
#
_entry.id   e66093b56a220dc2b3f2cb157bf4a42d
#
_cell.length_a   1.000
_cell.length_b   1.000
_cell.length_c   1.000
_cell.angle_alpha   90.00
_cell.angle_beta   90.00
_cell.angle_gamma   90.00
#
_symmetry.space_group_name_H-M   'P 1'
#
loop_
_entity.id
_entity.type
_entity.pdbx_description
1 polymer ?
#
loop_
_entity_poly.entity_id
_entity_poly.type
_entity_poly.pdbx_seq_one_letter_code
_entity_poly.pdbx_strand_id
1 'polypeptide(L)'
;KAVTPKALNSVYKLVEDKADKSVSKAATLTAAGWSDGVQSLAVSGVTATANGSLRIAQSATDEQFAAWSAAQPRVTAQAAGSLTVKAAGTVPTIDIPVEVIIV
;
A
#
# COMPACT_ATOMS: atom_id res chain seq x y z
N LYS A 1 21.43 38.65 -0.75
CA LYS A 1 22.16 37.43 -0.43
C LYS A 1 21.41 36.56 0.57
N ALA A 2 20.83 37.20 1.57
CA ALA A 2 19.98 36.46 2.49
C ALA A 2 18.75 35.85 1.80
N VAL A 3 18.34 36.43 0.68
CA VAL A 3 17.18 35.98 -0.06
C VAL A 3 17.42 34.61 -0.71
N THR A 4 18.63 34.39 -1.19
CA THR A 4 18.95 33.14 -1.88
C THR A 4 18.76 31.91 -1.01
N PRO A 5 19.29 31.86 0.22
CA PRO A 5 19.03 30.70 1.08
C PRO A 5 17.54 30.49 1.41
N LYS A 6 16.82 31.61 1.56
CA LYS A 6 15.38 31.52 1.78
C LYS A 6 14.65 30.89 0.61
N ALA A 7 15.01 31.29 -0.61
CA ALA A 7 14.40 30.75 -1.81
C ALA A 7 14.67 29.25 -1.91
N LEU A 8 15.89 28.82 -1.60
CA LEU A 8 16.22 27.40 -1.62
C LEU A 8 15.41 26.63 -0.60
N ASN A 9 15.25 27.16 0.60
CA ASN A 9 14.47 26.51 1.63
C ASN A 9 13.00 26.37 1.23
N SER A 10 12.45 27.38 0.58
CA SER A 10 11.08 27.34 0.11
C SER A 10 10.86 26.24 -0.93
N VAL A 11 11.77 26.13 -1.89
CA VAL A 11 11.71 25.08 -2.90
C VAL A 11 11.83 23.71 -2.26
N TYR A 12 12.72 23.56 -1.33
CA TYR A 12 12.95 22.32 -0.62
C TYR A 12 11.69 21.89 0.15
N LYS A 13 11.05 22.84 0.80
CA LYS A 13 9.80 22.58 1.51
C LYS A 13 8.69 22.07 0.59
N LEU A 14 8.58 22.65 -0.58
CA LEU A 14 7.57 22.21 -1.54
C LEU A 14 7.76 20.74 -1.93
N VAL A 15 9.01 20.32 -2.10
CA VAL A 15 9.31 18.93 -2.40
C VAL A 15 8.93 18.03 -1.23
N GLU A 16 9.24 18.46 -0.01
CA GLU A 16 8.86 17.70 1.19
C GLU A 16 7.34 17.58 1.32
N ASP A 17 6.62 18.66 1.07
CA ASP A 17 5.16 18.64 1.13
C ASP A 17 4.56 17.63 0.17
N LYS A 18 5.11 17.51 -1.02
CA LYS A 18 4.64 16.52 -1.99
C LYS A 18 4.90 15.09 -1.49
N ALA A 19 6.05 14.86 -0.89
CA ALA A 19 6.37 13.56 -0.31
C ALA A 19 5.44 13.24 0.86
N ASP A 20 5.06 14.25 1.65
CA ASP A 20 4.18 14.07 2.79
C ASP A 20 2.74 13.72 2.40
N LYS A 21 2.37 13.88 1.14
CA LYS A 21 1.04 13.50 0.69
C LYS A 21 0.87 12.00 0.56
N SER A 22 1.95 11.24 0.53
CA SER A 22 1.86 9.79 0.61
C SER A 22 1.37 9.38 1.99
N VAL A 23 0.41 8.47 2.01
CA VAL A 23 -0.16 7.96 3.26
C VAL A 23 0.03 6.45 3.29
N SER A 24 0.51 5.96 4.43
CA SER A 24 0.66 4.52 4.64
C SER A 24 -0.40 4.06 5.63
N LYS A 25 -1.14 3.03 5.27
CA LYS A 25 -2.19 2.44 6.09
C LYS A 25 -1.90 0.97 6.31
N ALA A 26 -2.04 0.53 7.57
CA ALA A 26 -1.90 -0.88 7.89
C ALA A 26 -3.17 -1.63 7.53
N ALA A 27 -3.01 -2.84 7.01
CA ALA A 27 -4.14 -3.70 6.68
C ALA A 27 -3.68 -5.15 6.77
N THR A 28 -4.59 -6.09 6.60
CA THR A 28 -4.28 -7.52 6.64
C THR A 28 -4.99 -8.22 5.49
N LEU A 29 -4.20 -8.96 4.69
CA LEU A 29 -4.76 -9.89 3.73
C LEU A 29 -5.10 -11.17 4.49
N THR A 30 -6.38 -11.44 4.69
CA THR A 30 -6.80 -12.60 5.46
C THR A 30 -6.81 -13.85 4.61
N ALA A 31 -6.51 -14.99 5.22
CA ALA A 31 -6.54 -16.27 4.52
C ALA A 31 -7.94 -16.60 4.03
N ALA A 32 -8.95 -16.23 4.80
CA ALA A 32 -10.34 -16.54 4.47
C ALA A 32 -10.95 -15.58 3.45
N GLY A 33 -10.32 -14.44 3.21
CA GLY A 33 -10.89 -13.40 2.35
C GLY A 33 -10.71 -13.61 0.86
N TRP A 34 -9.92 -14.59 0.46
CA TRP A 34 -9.65 -14.85 -0.96
C TRP A 34 -10.81 -15.57 -1.62
N SER A 35 -11.23 -15.07 -2.78
CA SER A 35 -12.24 -15.70 -3.60
C SER A 35 -11.75 -15.67 -5.04
N ASP A 36 -11.52 -16.83 -5.63
CA ASP A 36 -10.96 -16.95 -6.98
C ASP A 36 -9.64 -16.19 -7.15
N GLY A 37 -8.83 -16.17 -6.10
CA GLY A 37 -7.54 -15.49 -6.12
C GLY A 37 -7.63 -13.98 -5.95
N VAL A 38 -8.77 -13.46 -5.53
CA VAL A 38 -9.03 -12.03 -5.39
C VAL A 38 -9.53 -11.73 -3.98
N GLN A 39 -9.07 -10.63 -3.42
CA GLN A 39 -9.53 -10.16 -2.11
C GLN A 39 -9.80 -8.67 -2.17
N SER A 40 -10.91 -8.23 -1.57
CA SER A 40 -11.21 -6.83 -1.39
C SER A 40 -10.67 -6.39 -0.03
N LEU A 41 -9.87 -5.33 -0.03
CA LEU A 41 -9.20 -4.83 1.17
C LEU A 41 -9.79 -3.47 1.51
N ALA A 42 -10.46 -3.38 2.66
CA ALA A 42 -11.04 -2.12 3.11
C ALA A 42 -9.93 -1.25 3.70
N VAL A 43 -9.75 -0.06 3.15
CA VAL A 43 -8.73 0.88 3.60
C VAL A 43 -9.30 2.29 3.56
N SER A 44 -9.42 2.93 4.72
CA SER A 44 -9.91 4.31 4.77
C SER A 44 -8.92 5.26 4.11
N GLY A 45 -9.43 6.25 3.42
CA GLY A 45 -8.59 7.23 2.72
C GLY A 45 -8.30 6.88 1.27
N VAL A 46 -8.64 5.68 0.82
CA VAL A 46 -8.52 5.32 -0.60
C VAL A 46 -9.67 5.95 -1.37
N THR A 47 -9.37 6.54 -2.51
CA THR A 47 -10.38 7.06 -3.43
C THR A 47 -10.30 6.29 -4.74
N ALA A 48 -11.30 6.46 -5.59
CA ALA A 48 -11.34 5.77 -6.88
C ALA A 48 -10.18 6.18 -7.80
N THR A 49 -9.58 7.33 -7.57
CA THR A 49 -8.53 7.88 -8.42
C THR A 49 -7.15 7.92 -7.77
N ALA A 50 -7.04 7.62 -6.47
CA ALA A 50 -5.76 7.59 -5.79
C ALA A 50 -4.96 6.39 -6.25
N ASN A 51 -3.64 6.57 -6.39
CA ASN A 51 -2.76 5.46 -6.71
C ASN A 51 -2.44 4.67 -5.44
N GLY A 52 -3.13 3.56 -5.26
CA GLY A 52 -2.85 2.66 -4.14
C GLY A 52 -1.88 1.57 -4.55
N SER A 53 -0.90 1.31 -3.71
CA SER A 53 0.02 0.20 -3.87
C SER A 53 0.11 -0.59 -2.58
N LEU A 54 0.62 -1.80 -2.67
CA LEU A 54 0.60 -2.74 -1.57
C LEU A 54 2.00 -3.29 -1.35
N ARG A 55 2.40 -3.39 -0.08
CA ARG A 55 3.64 -4.06 0.27
C ARG A 55 3.47 -4.81 1.57
N ILE A 56 4.35 -5.80 1.79
CA ILE A 56 4.31 -6.55 3.03
C ILE A 56 4.77 -5.67 4.19
N ALA A 57 4.13 -5.81 5.35
CA ALA A 57 4.49 -5.05 6.53
C ALA A 57 5.83 -5.54 7.11
N GLN A 58 6.56 -4.63 7.74
CA GLN A 58 7.83 -4.99 8.39
C GLN A 58 7.63 -6.00 9.53
N SER A 59 6.46 -6.00 10.13
CA SER A 59 6.14 -6.92 11.22
C SER A 59 5.85 -8.35 10.76
N ALA A 60 5.80 -8.60 9.47
CA ALA A 60 5.51 -9.93 8.95
C ALA A 60 6.60 -10.92 9.35
N THR A 61 6.17 -12.15 9.63
CA THR A 61 7.10 -13.24 9.91
C THR A 61 7.69 -13.79 8.61
N ASP A 62 8.74 -14.60 8.74
CA ASP A 62 9.34 -15.24 7.56
C ASP A 62 8.33 -16.13 6.84
N GLU A 63 7.47 -16.80 7.58
CA GLU A 63 6.40 -17.62 7.02
C GLU A 63 5.41 -16.76 6.22
N GLN A 64 5.04 -15.60 6.76
CA GLN A 64 4.15 -14.67 6.07
C GLN A 64 4.81 -14.09 4.84
N PHE A 65 6.10 -13.78 4.91
CA PHE A 65 6.84 -13.29 3.75
C PHE A 65 6.92 -14.35 2.65
N ALA A 66 7.12 -15.61 3.02
CA ALA A 66 7.14 -16.69 2.04
C ALA A 66 5.77 -16.83 1.36
N ALA A 67 4.68 -16.74 2.11
CA ALA A 67 3.33 -16.77 1.55
C ALA A 67 3.07 -15.60 0.62
N TRP A 68 3.53 -14.40 1.00
CA TRP A 68 3.45 -13.21 0.17
C TRP A 68 4.19 -13.39 -1.15
N SER A 69 5.42 -13.90 -1.08
CA SER A 69 6.24 -14.11 -2.27
C SER A 69 5.63 -15.14 -3.21
N ALA A 70 5.03 -16.20 -2.67
CA ALA A 70 4.36 -17.22 -3.47
C ALA A 70 3.08 -16.70 -4.11
N ALA A 71 2.37 -15.80 -3.45
CA ALA A 71 1.13 -15.23 -3.95
C ALA A 71 1.35 -14.14 -4.99
N GLN A 72 2.43 -13.38 -4.85
CA GLN A 72 2.71 -12.21 -5.69
C GLN A 72 1.47 -11.32 -5.82
N PRO A 73 0.93 -10.83 -4.70
CA PRO A 73 -0.30 -10.06 -4.73
C PRO A 73 -0.09 -8.67 -5.29
N ARG A 74 -1.08 -8.16 -5.99
CA ARG A 74 -1.04 -6.81 -6.54
C ARG A 74 -2.42 -6.20 -6.51
N VAL A 75 -2.46 -4.88 -6.51
CA VAL A 75 -3.71 -4.13 -6.62
C VAL A 75 -4.12 -4.10 -8.09
N THR A 76 -5.32 -4.56 -8.39
CA THR A 76 -5.84 -4.59 -9.77
C THR A 76 -6.96 -3.61 -9.99
N ALA A 77 -7.60 -3.12 -8.92
CA ALA A 77 -8.66 -2.13 -9.01
C ALA A 77 -8.79 -1.42 -7.67
N GLN A 78 -9.45 -0.29 -7.67
CA GLN A 78 -9.72 0.43 -6.44
C GLN A 78 -11.02 1.20 -6.55
N ALA A 79 -11.63 1.46 -5.40
CA ALA A 79 -12.83 2.25 -5.26
C ALA A 79 -12.71 3.06 -3.97
N ALA A 80 -13.68 3.93 -3.70
CA ALA A 80 -13.66 4.69 -2.47
C ALA A 80 -13.66 3.74 -1.27
N GLY A 81 -12.61 3.82 -0.45
CA GLY A 81 -12.48 3.02 0.77
C GLY A 81 -12.04 1.58 0.58
N SER A 82 -11.68 1.15 -0.63
CA SER A 82 -11.24 -0.22 -0.82
C SER A 82 -10.30 -0.40 -2.01
N LEU A 83 -9.51 -1.46 -1.93
CA LEU A 83 -8.63 -1.91 -3.00
C LEU A 83 -8.97 -3.35 -3.34
N THR A 84 -8.85 -3.71 -4.60
CA THR A 84 -8.96 -5.10 -5.03
C THR A 84 -7.56 -5.66 -5.22
N VAL A 85 -7.24 -6.72 -4.49
CA VAL A 85 -5.94 -7.37 -4.54
C VAL A 85 -6.08 -8.73 -5.19
N LYS A 86 -5.24 -9.01 -6.17
CA LYS A 86 -5.25 -10.29 -6.87
C LYS A 86 -3.94 -11.01 -6.62
N ALA A 87 -4.03 -12.29 -6.27
CA ALA A 87 -2.87 -13.15 -6.15
C ALA A 87 -2.55 -13.72 -7.53
N ALA A 88 -1.36 -13.41 -8.04
CA ALA A 88 -0.93 -13.92 -9.35
C ALA A 88 -0.40 -15.35 -9.25
N GLY A 89 0.02 -15.75 -8.05
CA GLY A 89 0.55 -17.11 -7.80
C GLY A 89 -0.38 -17.91 -6.89
N THR A 90 0.21 -18.49 -5.87
CA THR A 90 -0.51 -19.35 -4.93
C THR A 90 -1.28 -18.50 -3.92
N VAL A 91 -2.57 -18.75 -3.77
CA VAL A 91 -3.40 -18.08 -2.77
C VAL A 91 -2.87 -18.39 -1.37
N PRO A 92 -2.61 -17.38 -0.52
CA PRO A 92 -2.10 -17.63 0.82
C PRO A 92 -3.10 -18.39 1.69
N THR A 93 -2.58 -19.25 2.54
CA THR A 93 -3.37 -19.98 3.52
C THR A 93 -3.24 -19.42 4.93
N ILE A 94 -2.50 -18.34 5.09
CA ILE A 94 -2.32 -17.65 6.37
C ILE A 94 -2.58 -16.15 6.15
N ASP A 95 -2.85 -15.45 7.25
CA ASP A 95 -3.04 -14.00 7.21
C ASP A 95 -1.68 -13.33 7.00
N ILE A 96 -1.66 -12.27 6.19
CA ILE A 96 -0.44 -11.52 5.89
C ILE A 96 -0.66 -10.05 6.23
N PRO A 97 0.12 -9.49 7.17
CA PRO A 97 0.04 -8.06 7.44
C PRO A 97 0.68 -7.28 6.29
N VAL A 98 0.00 -6.25 5.83
CA VAL A 98 0.45 -5.44 4.70
C VAL A 98 0.33 -3.97 5.01
N GLU A 99 1.03 -3.16 4.23
CA GLU A 99 0.88 -1.71 4.24
C GLU A 99 0.37 -1.26 2.88
N VAL A 100 -0.63 -0.41 2.90
CA VAL A 100 -1.18 0.20 1.70
C VAL A 100 -0.61 1.61 1.60
N ILE A 101 0.07 1.90 0.51
CA ILE A 101 0.64 3.20 0.22
C ILE A 101 -0.30 3.92 -0.74
N ILE A 102 -0.78 5.08 -0.32
CA ILE A 102 -1.72 5.89 -1.11
C ILE A 102 -1.02 7.17 -1.52
N VAL A 103 -0.95 7.42 -2.78
CA VAL A 103 -0.31 8.61 -3.34
C VAL A 103 -1.33 9.54 -3.95
#